data_c3a09bf098776799914af1a74c05d7ef
#
_entry.id   c3a09bf098776799914af1a74c05d7ef
#
_cell.length_a   1.000
_cell.length_b   1.000
_cell.length_c   1.000
_cell.angle_alpha   90.00
_cell.angle_beta   90.00
_cell.angle_gamma   90.00
#
_symmetry.space_group_name_H-M   'P 1'
#
loop_
_entity.id
_entity.type
_entity.pdbx_description
1 polymer ?
#
loop_
_entity_poly.entity_id
_entity_poly.type
_entity_poly.pdbx_seq_one_letter_code
_entity_poly.pdbx_strand_id
1 'polypeptide(L)'
;MAAFDTFDGMKDGFDQGIIEVLVGGMYPDALFTFMALYNAVDGTPLSEEPVHLSQGYLLIRSADEREVYETYVADPNFRIYDEDAIKSMAGRYNKDLTLDKLQGLQDEFSMDYVMEQIQK
;
A
#
# COMPACT_ATOMS: atom_id res chain seq x y z
N MET A 1 -5.75 9.09 -21.85
CA MET A 1 -5.10 7.73 -21.93
C MET A 1 -4.86 7.19 -20.54
N ALA A 2 -5.06 5.90 -20.33
CA ALA A 2 -4.63 5.24 -19.11
C ALA A 2 -3.21 4.67 -19.30
N ALA A 3 -2.37 4.76 -18.28
CA ALA A 3 -1.03 4.20 -18.26
C ALA A 3 -0.90 3.19 -17.11
N PHE A 4 0.01 2.24 -17.25
CA PHE A 4 0.28 1.23 -16.25
C PHE A 4 1.73 1.32 -15.82
N ASP A 5 1.94 1.30 -14.50
CA ASP A 5 3.23 1.48 -13.85
C ASP A 5 3.86 2.88 -14.03
N THR A 6 4.86 3.19 -13.21
CA THR A 6 5.55 4.47 -13.25
C THR A 6 6.67 4.46 -14.29
N PHE A 7 6.85 5.57 -15.01
CA PHE A 7 7.85 5.68 -16.06
C PHE A 7 8.35 7.13 -16.21
N ASP A 8 9.50 7.27 -16.83
CA ASP A 8 10.05 8.60 -17.15
C ASP A 8 9.10 9.33 -18.12
N GLY A 9 8.76 10.58 -17.79
CA GLY A 9 7.84 11.39 -18.59
C GLY A 9 6.38 11.33 -18.18
N MET A 10 6.00 10.56 -17.13
CA MET A 10 4.62 10.54 -16.65
C MET A 10 4.15 11.92 -16.19
N LYS A 11 5.06 12.75 -15.62
CA LYS A 11 4.76 14.13 -15.24
C LYS A 11 4.25 14.93 -16.44
N ASP A 12 5.00 14.93 -17.52
CA ASP A 12 4.63 15.66 -18.74
C ASP A 12 3.32 15.13 -19.32
N GLY A 13 3.08 13.82 -19.22
CA GLY A 13 1.86 13.20 -19.66
C GLY A 13 0.61 13.68 -18.90
N PHE A 14 0.70 13.84 -17.59
CA PHE A 14 -0.37 14.42 -16.77
C PHE A 14 -0.53 15.92 -17.03
N ASP A 15 0.56 16.67 -17.03
CA ASP A 15 0.55 18.14 -17.23
C ASP A 15 -0.03 18.52 -18.60
N GLN A 16 0.15 17.69 -19.62
CA GLN A 16 -0.40 17.87 -20.96
C GLN A 16 -1.81 17.28 -21.14
N GLY A 17 -2.36 16.62 -20.11
CA GLY A 17 -3.67 15.98 -20.19
C GLY A 17 -3.71 14.74 -21.09
N ILE A 18 -2.55 14.16 -21.43
CA ILE A 18 -2.44 12.93 -22.22
C ILE A 18 -2.76 11.72 -21.34
N ILE A 19 -2.28 11.74 -20.08
CA ILE A 19 -2.58 10.69 -19.08
C ILE A 19 -3.73 11.20 -18.23
N GLU A 20 -4.79 10.42 -18.13
CA GLU A 20 -5.96 10.67 -17.29
C GLU A 20 -5.93 9.84 -16.02
N VAL A 21 -5.31 8.65 -16.10
CA VAL A 21 -5.13 7.75 -14.97
C VAL A 21 -3.86 6.93 -15.14
N LEU A 22 -3.12 6.80 -14.06
CA LEU A 22 -2.01 5.88 -13.94
C LEU A 22 -2.36 4.82 -12.91
N VAL A 23 -2.09 3.57 -13.24
CA VAL A 23 -2.29 2.42 -12.36
C VAL A 23 -0.92 1.88 -11.95
N GLY A 24 -0.63 1.89 -10.65
CA GLY A 24 0.68 1.44 -10.18
C GLY A 24 0.72 1.32 -8.66
N GLY A 25 1.91 1.44 -8.08
CA GLY A 25 2.07 1.59 -6.64
C GLY A 25 1.79 0.32 -5.84
N MET A 26 2.47 -0.78 -6.15
CA MET A 26 2.40 -2.03 -5.39
C MET A 26 3.25 -1.96 -4.09
N TYR A 27 3.37 -0.77 -3.52
CA TYR A 27 4.22 -0.52 -2.36
C TYR A 27 3.94 -1.45 -1.15
N PRO A 28 2.67 -1.68 -0.73
CA PRO A 28 2.42 -2.50 0.46
C PRO A 28 2.43 -4.01 0.20
N ASP A 29 2.61 -4.45 -1.03
CA ASP A 29 2.54 -5.87 -1.41
C ASP A 29 3.52 -6.74 -0.59
N ALA A 30 4.77 -6.30 -0.51
CA ALA A 30 5.78 -6.99 0.28
C ALA A 30 5.50 -6.94 1.79
N LEU A 31 4.93 -5.84 2.32
CA LEU A 31 4.67 -5.69 3.73
C LEU A 31 3.62 -6.69 4.23
N PHE A 32 2.46 -6.74 3.61
CA PHE A 32 1.36 -7.61 4.07
C PHE A 32 1.71 -9.09 3.92
N THR A 33 2.36 -9.46 2.82
CA THR A 33 2.90 -10.81 2.63
C THR A 33 3.94 -11.16 3.69
N PHE A 34 4.86 -10.23 3.99
CA PHE A 34 5.83 -10.40 5.05
C PHE A 34 5.17 -10.55 6.43
N MET A 35 4.15 -9.74 6.74
CA MET A 35 3.45 -9.83 8.02
C MET A 35 2.68 -11.15 8.18
N ALA A 36 2.10 -11.68 7.11
CA ALA A 36 1.48 -13.00 7.14
C ALA A 36 2.53 -14.10 7.46
N LEU A 37 3.69 -14.05 6.81
CA LEU A 37 4.80 -14.97 7.08
C LEU A 37 5.36 -14.78 8.50
N TYR A 38 5.55 -13.54 8.93
CA TYR A 38 6.04 -13.23 10.28
C TYR A 38 5.14 -13.86 11.35
N ASN A 39 3.82 -13.69 11.25
CA ASN A 39 2.87 -14.28 12.18
C ASN A 39 2.97 -15.81 12.22
N ALA A 40 3.13 -16.45 11.08
CA ALA A 40 3.29 -17.90 11.00
C ALA A 40 4.56 -18.37 11.72
N VAL A 41 5.70 -17.69 11.51
CA VAL A 41 6.99 -18.02 12.14
C VAL A 41 7.01 -17.68 13.63
N ASP A 42 6.34 -16.59 14.04
CA ASP A 42 6.27 -16.14 15.44
C ASP A 42 5.29 -16.99 16.30
N GLY A 43 4.67 -18.01 15.73
CA GLY A 43 3.76 -18.92 16.43
C GLY A 43 2.34 -18.36 16.62
N THR A 44 1.97 -17.36 15.84
CA THR A 44 0.62 -16.76 15.78
C THR A 44 0.07 -16.80 14.35
N PRO A 45 0.00 -17.99 13.70
CA PRO A 45 -0.45 -18.09 12.32
C PRO A 45 -1.88 -17.56 12.18
N LEU A 46 -2.14 -16.80 11.12
CA LEU A 46 -3.46 -16.25 10.83
C LEU A 46 -4.38 -17.22 10.10
N SER A 47 -3.84 -18.33 9.61
CA SER A 47 -4.54 -19.43 8.95
C SER A 47 -3.76 -20.73 9.09
N GLU A 48 -4.46 -21.85 9.12
CA GLU A 48 -3.88 -23.20 9.02
C GLU A 48 -3.70 -23.62 7.54
N GLU A 49 -4.41 -22.94 6.62
CA GLU A 49 -4.35 -23.15 5.19
C GLU A 49 -3.38 -22.14 4.52
N PRO A 50 -2.94 -22.41 3.28
CA PRO A 50 -2.14 -21.44 2.51
C PRO A 50 -2.81 -20.08 2.44
N VAL A 51 -2.05 -19.03 2.81
CA VAL A 51 -2.55 -17.66 2.80
C VAL A 51 -2.48 -17.08 1.39
N HIS A 52 -3.58 -16.52 0.94
CA HIS A 52 -3.68 -15.74 -0.29
C HIS A 52 -4.17 -14.33 0.06
N LEU A 53 -3.33 -13.33 -0.18
CA LEU A 53 -3.70 -11.92 -0.05
C LEU A 53 -3.95 -11.34 -1.43
N SER A 54 -4.99 -10.53 -1.55
CA SER A 54 -5.30 -9.79 -2.77
C SER A 54 -4.84 -8.36 -2.62
N GLN A 55 -4.17 -7.83 -3.64
CA GLN A 55 -3.74 -6.45 -3.67
C GLN A 55 -4.48 -5.66 -4.75
N GLY A 56 -5.07 -4.53 -4.34
CA GLY A 56 -5.54 -3.51 -5.27
C GLY A 56 -4.40 -2.66 -5.81
N TYR A 57 -4.54 -2.16 -7.02
CA TYR A 57 -3.62 -1.17 -7.58
C TYR A 57 -3.93 0.22 -7.05
N LEU A 58 -2.88 1.03 -6.89
CA LEU A 58 -3.02 2.45 -6.61
C LEU A 58 -3.43 3.18 -7.90
N LEU A 59 -4.53 3.94 -7.83
CA LEU A 59 -5.00 4.75 -8.94
C LEU A 59 -4.58 6.21 -8.72
N ILE A 60 -3.78 6.75 -9.64
CA ILE A 60 -3.34 8.14 -9.67
C ILE A 60 -4.11 8.83 -10.79
N ARG A 61 -4.97 9.79 -10.44
CA ARG A 61 -5.99 10.38 -11.34
C ARG A 61 -5.76 11.86 -11.66
N SER A 62 -4.73 12.46 -11.04
CA SER A 62 -4.42 13.87 -11.24
C SER A 62 -2.94 14.14 -11.13
N ALA A 63 -2.52 15.33 -11.59
CA ALA A 63 -1.16 15.80 -11.40
C ALA A 63 -0.80 15.96 -9.91
N ASP A 64 -1.76 16.39 -9.09
CA ASP A 64 -1.55 16.54 -7.63
C ASP A 64 -1.36 15.18 -6.95
N GLU A 65 -2.19 14.18 -7.26
CA GLU A 65 -2.01 12.81 -6.76
C GLU A 65 -0.68 12.21 -7.22
N ARG A 66 -0.25 12.48 -8.45
CA ARG A 66 1.05 12.05 -8.96
C ARG A 66 2.20 12.70 -8.16
N GLU A 67 2.11 13.99 -7.87
CA GLU A 67 3.14 14.68 -7.06
C GLU A 67 3.24 14.07 -5.65
N VAL A 68 2.11 13.82 -5.03
CA VAL A 68 2.05 13.11 -3.73
C VAL A 68 2.66 11.72 -3.84
N TYR A 69 2.34 10.97 -4.88
CA TYR A 69 2.91 9.64 -5.11
C TYR A 69 4.44 9.71 -5.23
N GLU A 70 4.96 10.57 -6.10
CA GLU A 70 6.41 10.73 -6.31
C GLU A 70 7.15 11.18 -5.05
N THR A 71 6.54 12.07 -4.28
CA THR A 71 7.16 12.67 -3.10
C THR A 71 7.17 11.72 -1.91
N TYR A 72 6.11 10.95 -1.71
CA TYR A 72 5.90 10.17 -0.50
C TYR A 72 5.92 8.66 -0.75
N VAL A 73 5.18 8.16 -1.72
CA VAL A 73 5.08 6.71 -1.94
C VAL A 73 6.34 6.15 -2.58
N ALA A 74 6.91 6.88 -3.55
CA ALA A 74 8.15 6.48 -4.22
C ALA A 74 9.42 6.78 -3.41
N ASP A 75 9.33 7.59 -2.34
CA ASP A 75 10.48 7.85 -1.46
C ASP A 75 10.71 6.67 -0.51
N PRO A 76 11.88 5.98 -0.60
CA PRO A 76 12.19 4.85 0.26
C PRO A 76 12.33 5.22 1.75
N ASN A 77 12.47 6.51 2.07
CA ASN A 77 12.56 6.98 3.45
C ASN A 77 11.21 7.33 4.06
N PHE A 78 10.18 7.51 3.25
CA PHE A 78 8.83 7.75 3.75
C PHE A 78 8.19 6.43 4.23
N ARG A 79 7.58 6.48 5.38
CA ARG A 79 6.93 5.32 5.99
C ARG A 79 5.44 5.60 6.12
N ILE A 80 4.66 5.03 5.23
CA ILE A 80 3.19 5.13 5.25
C ILE A 80 2.62 4.45 6.51
N TYR A 81 3.24 3.34 6.92
CA TYR A 81 2.86 2.62 8.14
C TYR A 81 3.89 2.89 9.23
N ASP A 82 3.44 3.51 10.32
CA ASP A 82 4.24 3.74 11.51
C ASP A 82 4.43 2.47 12.35
N GLU A 83 5.15 2.58 13.45
CA GLU A 83 5.45 1.44 14.32
C GLU A 83 4.18 0.82 14.92
N ASP A 84 3.19 1.63 15.28
CA ASP A 84 1.94 1.14 15.88
C ASP A 84 1.08 0.42 14.84
N ALA A 85 1.03 0.92 13.61
CA ALA A 85 0.39 0.23 12.50
C ALA A 85 1.04 -1.13 12.22
N ILE A 86 2.38 -1.20 12.17
CA ILE A 86 3.11 -2.47 12.00
C ILE A 86 2.83 -3.43 13.16
N LYS A 87 2.85 -2.96 14.40
CA LYS A 87 2.52 -3.79 15.57
C LYS A 87 1.10 -4.33 15.50
N SER A 88 0.15 -3.55 15.00
CA SER A 88 -1.24 -3.99 14.85
C SER A 88 -1.39 -5.18 13.90
N MET A 89 -0.44 -5.37 12.96
CA MET A 89 -0.38 -6.47 12.00
C MET A 89 0.33 -7.72 12.56
N ALA A 90 0.79 -7.68 13.81
CA ALA A 90 1.49 -8.80 14.43
C ALA A 90 0.66 -9.40 15.58
N GLY A 91 0.29 -10.67 15.47
CA GLY A 91 -0.55 -11.38 16.43
C GLY A 91 0.03 -11.47 17.85
N ARG A 92 1.36 -11.30 18.00
CA ARG A 92 1.97 -11.21 19.33
C ARG A 92 1.55 -9.93 20.08
N TYR A 93 1.30 -8.82 19.37
CA TYR A 93 0.87 -7.53 19.94
C TYR A 93 -0.64 -7.32 19.84
N ASN A 94 -1.26 -7.85 18.78
CA ASN A 94 -2.70 -7.75 18.52
C ASN A 94 -3.35 -9.13 18.51
N LYS A 95 -3.94 -9.52 19.63
CA LYS A 95 -4.58 -10.84 19.78
C LYS A 95 -5.88 -10.99 19.00
N ASP A 96 -6.45 -9.88 18.55
CA ASP A 96 -7.66 -9.86 17.74
C ASP A 96 -7.38 -9.85 16.22
N LEU A 97 -6.10 -9.92 15.84
CA LEU A 97 -5.70 -9.98 14.44
C LEU A 97 -6.19 -11.29 13.80
N THR A 98 -6.82 -11.15 12.65
CA THR A 98 -7.25 -12.26 11.78
C THR A 98 -6.74 -12.01 10.36
N LEU A 99 -6.79 -13.05 9.52
CA LEU A 99 -6.43 -12.90 8.10
C LEU A 99 -7.32 -11.86 7.40
N ASP A 100 -8.63 -11.85 7.68
CA ASP A 100 -9.58 -10.89 7.12
C ASP A 100 -9.26 -9.46 7.55
N LYS A 101 -8.80 -9.25 8.79
CA LYS A 101 -8.37 -7.92 9.25
C LYS A 101 -7.08 -7.48 8.57
N LEU A 102 -6.12 -8.38 8.37
CA LEU A 102 -4.90 -8.08 7.64
C LEU A 102 -5.20 -7.74 6.18
N GLN A 103 -6.10 -8.49 5.52
CA GLN A 103 -6.58 -8.20 4.17
C GLN A 103 -7.29 -6.84 4.12
N GLY A 104 -8.15 -6.54 5.11
CA GLY A 104 -8.85 -5.26 5.21
C GLY A 104 -7.90 -4.06 5.28
N LEU A 105 -6.81 -4.16 6.06
CA LEU A 105 -5.77 -3.12 6.11
C LEU A 105 -5.06 -2.96 4.75
N GLN A 106 -4.85 -4.05 4.02
CA GLN A 106 -4.28 -3.99 2.67
C GLN A 106 -5.23 -3.33 1.68
N ASP A 107 -6.54 -3.61 1.78
CA ASP A 107 -7.58 -3.07 0.91
C ASP A 107 -7.80 -1.56 1.12
N GLU A 108 -7.48 -1.03 2.30
CA GLU A 108 -7.55 0.41 2.60
C GLU A 108 -6.49 1.24 1.88
N PHE A 109 -5.41 0.60 1.39
CA PHE A 109 -4.34 1.32 0.73
C PHE A 109 -4.81 1.96 -0.59
N SER A 110 -4.83 3.29 -0.60
CA SER A 110 -5.31 4.12 -1.71
C SER A 110 -4.60 5.48 -1.69
N MET A 111 -4.76 6.28 -2.73
CA MET A 111 -4.26 7.67 -2.72
C MET A 111 -4.91 8.49 -1.61
N ASP A 112 -6.19 8.28 -1.33
CA ASP A 112 -6.88 8.95 -0.21
C ASP A 112 -6.25 8.57 1.13
N TYR A 113 -5.97 7.28 1.35
CA TYR A 113 -5.24 6.81 2.53
C TYR A 113 -3.86 7.45 2.67
N VAL A 114 -3.08 7.50 1.59
CA VAL A 114 -1.75 8.13 1.58
C VAL A 114 -1.86 9.60 1.95
N MET A 115 -2.81 10.34 1.36
CA MET A 115 -3.03 11.75 1.63
C MET A 115 -3.42 12.02 3.09
N GLU A 116 -4.18 11.13 3.72
CA GLU A 116 -4.49 11.21 5.15
C GLU A 116 -3.25 10.98 6.04
N GLN A 117 -2.37 10.05 5.67
CA GLN A 117 -1.17 9.77 6.45
C GLN A 117 -0.16 10.92 6.44
N ILE A 118 -0.01 11.64 5.32
CA ILE A 118 0.92 12.77 5.22
C ILE A 118 0.46 14.02 5.97
N GLN A 119 -0.81 14.08 6.39
CA GLN A 119 -1.38 15.20 7.16
C GLN A 119 -1.22 15.02 8.69
N LYS A 120 -0.78 13.86 9.12
CA LYS A 120 -0.55 13.53 10.54
C LYS A 120 0.84 13.95 10.99
#